data_2db0637e9cf63943fced90e545c52745
#
_entry.id   2db0637e9cf63943fced90e545c52745
#
_cell.length_a   1.000
_cell.length_b   1.000
_cell.length_c   1.000
_cell.angle_alpha   90.00
_cell.angle_beta   90.00
_cell.angle_gamma   90.00
#
_symmetry.space_group_name_H-M   'P 1'
#
loop_
_entity.id
_entity.type
_entity.pdbx_description
1 polymer ?
#
loop_
_entity_poly.entity_id
_entity_poly.type
_entity_poly.pdbx_seq_one_letter_code
_entity_poly.pdbx_strand_id
1 'polypeptide(L)'
;FPSSGLHSNGFSLVRKVFDFDKGGIDKTYDELGSTIGEALLTPTEIYVKPVLALAKEVKIKAVSHITGGGFYENIPRSLPEGITAVIEKKALKILPVFDIIEKTGNIPERDMFNTFNMGVGMSITVAPEDADRAVRILRESGTDAYIIGETASGEDGVKIC
;
A
#
# COMPACT_ATOMS: atom_id res chain seq x y z
N PHE A 1 -3.51 -2.35 6.22
CA PHE A 1 -3.56 -0.95 6.65
C PHE A 1 -3.52 -0.03 5.44
N PRO A 2 -4.37 1.01 5.34
CA PRO A 2 -4.24 2.02 4.31
C PRO A 2 -2.94 2.81 4.46
N SER A 3 -2.45 3.36 3.36
CA SER A 3 -1.45 4.41 3.38
C SER A 3 -2.12 5.79 3.43
N SER A 4 -1.38 6.79 3.85
CA SER A 4 -1.81 8.21 3.80
C SER A 4 -1.51 8.87 2.44
N GLY A 5 -0.75 8.22 1.59
CA GLY A 5 -0.25 8.73 0.30
C GLY A 5 0.91 7.89 -0.20
N LEU A 6 1.83 8.52 -0.94
CA LEU A 6 3.02 7.84 -1.47
C LEU A 6 3.97 7.36 -0.38
N HIS A 7 3.85 7.92 0.82
CA HIS A 7 4.87 7.80 1.84
C HIS A 7 6.20 8.38 1.31
N SER A 8 7.30 7.67 1.43
CA SER A 8 8.63 8.18 1.02
C SER A 8 9.21 7.47 -0.21
N ASN A 9 8.34 6.93 -1.09
CA ASN A 9 8.77 6.07 -2.20
C ASN A 9 8.27 6.57 -3.56
N GLY A 10 9.03 6.24 -4.63
CA GLY A 10 8.65 6.55 -6.00
C GLY A 10 8.87 7.99 -6.45
N PHE A 11 9.47 8.86 -5.64
CA PHE A 11 9.61 10.29 -5.94
C PHE A 11 10.47 10.60 -7.16
N SER A 12 11.44 9.74 -7.51
CA SER A 12 12.23 9.91 -8.74
C SER A 12 11.35 9.80 -9.99
N LEU A 13 10.38 8.88 -9.99
CA LEU A 13 9.42 8.74 -11.07
C LEU A 13 8.43 9.91 -11.07
N VAL A 14 7.90 10.27 -9.92
CA VAL A 14 6.95 11.39 -9.76
C VAL A 14 7.52 12.70 -10.26
N ARG A 15 8.79 13.02 -9.94
CA ARG A 15 9.46 14.22 -10.45
C ARG A 15 9.52 14.27 -11.97
N LYS A 16 9.74 13.12 -12.63
CA LYS A 16 9.74 13.03 -14.09
C LYS A 16 8.34 13.19 -14.67
N VAL A 17 7.35 12.54 -14.06
CA VAL A 17 5.94 12.57 -14.52
C VAL A 17 5.37 13.98 -14.51
N PHE A 18 5.64 14.74 -13.45
CA PHE A 18 5.07 16.08 -13.29
C PHE A 18 5.99 17.23 -13.70
N ASP A 19 7.21 16.94 -14.16
CA ASP A 19 8.18 17.97 -14.57
C ASP A 19 8.30 19.11 -13.55
N PHE A 20 8.79 18.78 -12.36
CA PHE A 20 8.86 19.72 -11.22
C PHE A 20 9.60 21.01 -11.55
N ASP A 21 10.61 20.95 -12.45
CA ASP A 21 11.39 22.10 -12.86
C ASP A 21 10.56 23.12 -13.68
N LYS A 22 9.41 22.70 -14.22
CA LYS A 22 8.47 23.55 -14.96
C LYS A 22 7.18 23.86 -14.20
N GLY A 23 7.18 23.70 -12.88
CA GLY A 23 6.03 24.05 -12.04
C GLY A 23 4.91 23.01 -12.02
N GLY A 24 5.15 21.79 -12.47
CA GLY A 24 4.14 20.74 -12.48
C GLY A 24 3.65 20.34 -11.07
N ILE A 25 4.43 20.65 -10.05
CA ILE A 25 4.09 20.43 -8.64
C ILE A 25 2.91 21.30 -8.16
N ASP A 26 2.70 22.47 -8.77
CA ASP A 26 1.64 23.42 -8.39
C ASP A 26 0.28 23.12 -9.05
N LYS A 27 0.24 22.10 -9.92
CA LYS A 27 -0.98 21.72 -10.61
C LYS A 27 -2.02 21.17 -9.64
N THR A 28 -3.22 21.74 -9.67
CA THR A 28 -4.37 21.31 -8.87
C THR A 28 -5.14 20.19 -9.58
N TYR A 29 -5.65 19.25 -8.80
CA TYR A 29 -6.51 18.16 -9.26
C TYR A 29 -7.77 18.11 -8.39
N ASP A 30 -8.94 18.10 -9.04
CA ASP A 30 -10.24 18.08 -8.35
C ASP A 30 -10.38 16.83 -7.45
N GLU A 31 -9.86 15.69 -7.91
CA GLU A 31 -9.87 14.42 -7.17
C GLU A 31 -9.05 14.45 -5.87
N LEU A 32 -8.08 15.36 -5.78
CA LEU A 32 -7.27 15.56 -4.57
C LEU A 32 -7.83 16.70 -3.69
N GLY A 33 -8.56 17.64 -4.28
CA GLY A 33 -8.94 18.88 -3.62
C GLY A 33 -7.75 19.78 -3.25
N SER A 34 -6.58 19.53 -3.86
CA SER A 34 -5.31 20.20 -3.56
C SER A 34 -4.37 20.17 -4.76
N THR A 35 -3.19 20.79 -4.63
CA THR A 35 -2.11 20.63 -5.61
C THR A 35 -1.49 19.24 -5.48
N ILE A 36 -0.84 18.77 -6.55
CA ILE A 36 -0.07 17.52 -6.47
C ILE A 36 1.05 17.64 -5.44
N GLY A 37 1.69 18.80 -5.31
CA GLY A 37 2.73 19.05 -4.32
C GLY A 37 2.26 18.85 -2.89
N GLU A 38 1.09 19.38 -2.54
CA GLU A 38 0.49 19.18 -1.21
C GLU A 38 0.17 17.71 -0.95
N ALA A 39 -0.43 17.01 -1.91
CA ALA A 39 -0.71 15.58 -1.78
C ALA A 39 0.57 14.74 -1.59
N LEU A 40 1.66 15.10 -2.28
CA LEU A 40 2.96 14.42 -2.17
C LEU A 40 3.66 14.67 -0.83
N LEU A 41 3.34 15.75 -0.13
CA LEU A 41 3.90 16.09 1.19
C LEU A 41 3.16 15.42 2.34
N THR A 42 2.10 14.66 2.08
CA THR A 42 1.37 13.92 3.12
C THR A 42 2.33 13.02 3.92
N PRO A 43 2.43 13.18 5.25
CA PRO A 43 3.35 12.39 6.07
C PRO A 43 3.05 10.89 5.99
N THR A 44 4.12 10.07 6.08
CA THR A 44 4.00 8.63 6.20
C THR A 44 3.22 8.23 7.45
N GLU A 45 2.26 7.33 7.31
CA GLU A 45 1.47 6.79 8.43
C GLU A 45 2.34 5.97 9.39
N ILE A 46 2.05 6.07 10.68
CA ILE A 46 2.80 5.37 11.74
C ILE A 46 2.01 4.16 12.24
N TYR A 47 2.47 2.97 11.90
CA TYR A 47 1.79 1.70 12.20
C TYR A 47 2.20 1.04 13.52
N VAL A 48 3.12 1.61 14.28
CA VAL A 48 3.71 0.96 15.47
C VAL A 48 2.66 0.59 16.51
N LYS A 49 1.84 1.55 16.93
CA LYS A 49 0.83 1.31 17.98
C LYS A 49 -0.20 0.25 17.60
N PRO A 50 -0.88 0.33 16.42
CA PRO A 50 -1.87 -0.66 16.02
C PRO A 50 -1.26 -2.06 15.83
N VAL A 51 -0.05 -2.17 15.26
CA VAL A 51 0.62 -3.48 15.13
C VAL A 51 0.93 -4.10 16.48
N LEU A 52 1.45 -3.32 17.44
CA LEU A 52 1.72 -3.81 18.78
C LEU A 52 0.45 -4.17 19.56
N ALA A 53 -0.65 -3.45 19.33
CA ALA A 53 -1.95 -3.81 19.91
C ALA A 53 -2.46 -5.15 19.37
N LEU A 54 -2.41 -5.34 18.04
CA LEU A 54 -2.78 -6.61 17.41
C LEU A 54 -1.92 -7.77 17.91
N ALA A 55 -0.61 -7.59 18.00
CA ALA A 55 0.33 -8.65 18.39
C ALA A 55 0.12 -9.19 19.80
N LYS A 56 -0.59 -8.46 20.69
CA LYS A 56 -0.94 -8.93 22.03
C LYS A 56 -2.08 -9.94 22.03
N GLU A 57 -2.92 -9.93 20.99
CA GLU A 57 -4.17 -10.68 20.96
C GLU A 57 -4.26 -11.69 19.82
N VAL A 58 -3.49 -11.48 18.74
CA VAL A 58 -3.52 -12.32 17.54
C VAL A 58 -2.09 -12.72 17.18
N LYS A 59 -1.90 -13.99 16.82
CA LYS A 59 -0.62 -14.49 16.33
C LYS A 59 -0.38 -13.97 14.91
N ILE A 60 0.45 -12.95 14.79
CA ILE A 60 0.91 -12.43 13.50
C ILE A 60 1.87 -13.43 12.87
N LYS A 61 1.65 -13.81 11.59
CA LYS A 61 2.50 -14.74 10.82
C LYS A 61 3.50 -14.01 9.94
N ALA A 62 3.11 -12.88 9.34
CA ALA A 62 3.99 -12.05 8.53
C ALA A 62 3.55 -10.59 8.58
N VAL A 63 4.49 -9.68 8.40
CA VAL A 63 4.26 -8.23 8.29
C VAL A 63 5.11 -7.70 7.16
N SER A 64 4.51 -6.94 6.25
CA SER A 64 5.20 -6.25 5.16
C SER A 64 4.85 -4.77 5.17
N HIS A 65 5.83 -3.92 5.37
CA HIS A 65 5.69 -2.48 5.12
C HIS A 65 5.91 -2.24 3.63
N ILE A 66 4.88 -1.75 2.94
CA ILE A 66 4.94 -1.56 1.49
C ILE A 66 5.67 -0.25 1.18
N THR A 67 6.91 -0.38 0.76
CA THR A 67 7.84 0.70 0.47
C THR A 67 8.31 0.64 -0.99
N GLY A 68 9.52 1.12 -1.32
CA GLY A 68 10.10 0.96 -2.66
C GLY A 68 10.13 -0.51 -3.08
N GLY A 69 9.76 -0.78 -4.33
CA GLY A 69 9.52 -2.14 -4.83
C GLY A 69 8.07 -2.61 -4.71
N GLY A 70 7.20 -1.79 -4.06
CA GLY A 70 5.76 -2.00 -4.00
C GLY A 70 5.34 -3.38 -3.48
N PHE A 71 4.24 -3.88 -3.98
CA PHE A 71 3.70 -5.19 -3.57
C PHE A 71 4.63 -6.34 -3.94
N TYR A 72 5.17 -6.33 -5.16
CA TYR A 72 5.91 -7.45 -5.73
C TYR A 72 7.24 -7.73 -5.03
N GLU A 73 7.87 -6.72 -4.43
CA GLU A 73 9.12 -6.93 -3.70
C GLU A 73 8.91 -7.03 -2.19
N ASN A 74 7.99 -6.26 -1.60
CA ASN A 74 7.91 -6.18 -0.14
C ASN A 74 7.13 -7.36 0.46
N ILE A 75 6.03 -7.79 -0.13
CA ILE A 75 5.20 -8.86 0.44
C ILE A 75 5.95 -10.20 0.49
N PRO A 76 6.59 -10.66 -0.62
CA PRO A 76 7.29 -11.95 -0.60
C PRO A 76 8.42 -12.05 0.43
N ARG A 77 9.10 -10.93 0.73
CA ARG A 77 10.19 -10.93 1.73
C ARG A 77 9.78 -11.40 3.12
N SER A 78 8.50 -11.29 3.45
CA SER A 78 7.96 -11.71 4.74
C SER A 78 7.28 -13.09 4.72
N LEU A 79 7.12 -13.68 3.55
CA LEU A 79 6.49 -14.97 3.36
C LEU A 79 7.55 -16.08 3.24
N PRO A 80 7.26 -17.31 3.72
CA PRO A 80 8.14 -18.45 3.47
C PRO A 80 8.14 -18.85 1.98
N GLU A 81 9.17 -19.58 1.56
CA GLU A 81 9.23 -20.20 0.22
C GLU A 81 8.01 -21.09 -0.02
N GLY A 82 7.55 -21.14 -1.26
CA GLY A 82 6.36 -21.91 -1.65
C GLY A 82 5.03 -21.27 -1.26
N ILE A 83 5.04 -20.02 -0.80
CA ILE A 83 3.81 -19.27 -0.46
C ILE A 83 3.70 -18.03 -1.33
N THR A 84 2.55 -17.87 -1.95
CA THR A 84 2.16 -16.71 -2.77
C THR A 84 1.05 -15.92 -2.08
N ALA A 85 1.17 -14.60 -2.03
CA ALA A 85 0.07 -13.72 -1.66
C ALA A 85 -0.85 -13.49 -2.86
N VAL A 86 -2.12 -13.84 -2.73
CA VAL A 86 -3.16 -13.60 -3.73
C VAL A 86 -3.95 -12.39 -3.30
N ILE A 87 -3.76 -11.28 -3.99
CA ILE A 87 -4.35 -9.99 -3.66
C ILE A 87 -5.55 -9.72 -4.57
N GLU A 88 -6.69 -9.45 -3.98
CA GLU A 88 -7.89 -9.02 -4.71
C GLU A 88 -7.81 -7.54 -5.05
N LYS A 89 -7.53 -7.20 -6.30
CA LYS A 89 -7.42 -5.79 -6.73
C LYS A 89 -8.63 -4.95 -6.35
N LYS A 90 -9.84 -5.49 -6.52
CA LYS A 90 -11.10 -4.81 -6.17
C LYS A 90 -11.26 -4.50 -4.68
N ALA A 91 -10.51 -5.19 -3.81
CA ALA A 91 -10.52 -4.92 -2.37
C ALA A 91 -9.59 -3.77 -1.98
N LEU A 92 -8.68 -3.35 -2.87
CA LEU A 92 -7.74 -2.28 -2.61
C LEU A 92 -8.42 -0.91 -2.66
N LYS A 93 -8.16 -0.10 -1.65
CA LYS A 93 -8.60 1.31 -1.60
C LYS A 93 -7.50 2.20 -2.19
N ILE A 94 -7.36 2.17 -3.52
CA ILE A 94 -6.35 2.96 -4.23
C ILE A 94 -6.68 4.45 -4.06
N LEU A 95 -5.69 5.23 -3.63
CA LEU A 95 -5.88 6.67 -3.43
C LEU A 95 -5.80 7.42 -4.78
N PRO A 96 -6.58 8.50 -4.98
CA PRO A 96 -6.63 9.25 -6.25
C PRO A 96 -5.26 9.70 -6.77
N VAL A 97 -4.31 9.97 -5.89
CA VAL A 97 -2.95 10.37 -6.27
C VAL A 97 -2.26 9.33 -7.15
N PHE A 98 -2.51 8.04 -6.93
CA PHE A 98 -1.91 6.96 -7.74
C PHE A 98 -2.53 6.91 -9.14
N ASP A 99 -3.84 7.09 -9.26
CA ASP A 99 -4.52 7.17 -10.56
C ASP A 99 -4.03 8.37 -11.38
N ILE A 100 -3.80 9.50 -10.73
CA ILE A 100 -3.26 10.71 -11.36
C ILE A 100 -1.83 10.46 -11.87
N ILE A 101 -0.97 9.84 -11.06
CA ILE A 101 0.41 9.50 -11.45
C ILE A 101 0.39 8.52 -12.64
N GLU A 102 -0.40 7.46 -12.56
CA GLU A 102 -0.54 6.45 -13.62
C GLU A 102 -0.94 7.08 -14.95
N LYS A 103 -2.03 7.84 -14.95
CA LYS A 103 -2.57 8.51 -16.14
C LYS A 103 -1.63 9.55 -16.72
N THR A 104 -1.06 10.41 -15.87
CA THR A 104 -0.17 11.50 -16.30
C THR A 104 1.14 10.96 -16.88
N GLY A 105 1.68 9.91 -16.26
CA GLY A 105 2.94 9.27 -16.67
C GLY A 105 2.75 8.17 -17.72
N ASN A 106 1.50 7.82 -18.07
CA ASN A 106 1.17 6.65 -18.90
C ASN A 106 1.93 5.39 -18.43
N ILE A 107 1.91 5.15 -17.11
CA ILE A 107 2.68 4.10 -16.46
C ILE A 107 1.85 2.81 -16.48
N PRO A 108 2.43 1.67 -16.92
CA PRO A 108 1.74 0.39 -16.84
C PRO A 108 1.36 0.04 -15.40
N GLU A 109 0.17 -0.52 -15.20
CA GLU A 109 -0.34 -0.89 -13.88
C GLU A 109 0.66 -1.75 -13.08
N ARG A 110 1.31 -2.71 -13.73
CA ARG A 110 2.32 -3.55 -13.07
C ARG A 110 3.46 -2.72 -12.48
N ASP A 111 3.90 -1.68 -13.19
CA ASP A 111 4.98 -0.80 -12.74
C ASP A 111 4.52 0.10 -11.59
N MET A 112 3.24 0.49 -11.59
CA MET A 112 2.62 1.19 -10.45
C MET A 112 2.70 0.32 -9.19
N PHE A 113 2.25 -0.94 -9.24
CA PHE A 113 2.32 -1.88 -8.12
C PHE A 113 3.75 -2.31 -7.75
N ASN A 114 4.70 -2.15 -8.64
CA ASN A 114 6.13 -2.42 -8.39
C ASN A 114 6.86 -1.20 -7.80
N THR A 115 6.29 0.00 -7.92
CA THR A 115 6.94 1.24 -7.47
C THR A 115 6.30 1.80 -6.20
N PHE A 116 4.96 1.73 -6.11
CA PHE A 116 4.17 2.41 -5.10
C PHE A 116 3.40 1.43 -4.19
N ASN A 117 2.95 1.96 -3.06
CA ASN A 117 2.13 1.22 -2.10
C ASN A 117 0.64 1.10 -2.52
N MET A 118 0.21 1.79 -3.56
CA MET A 118 -1.14 1.76 -4.14
C MET A 118 -2.28 1.87 -3.11
N GLY A 119 -2.07 2.66 -2.05
CA GLY A 119 -3.04 2.85 -0.98
C GLY A 119 -2.94 1.85 0.18
N VAL A 120 -2.00 0.90 0.13
CA VAL A 120 -1.74 -0.07 1.21
C VAL A 120 -0.35 0.16 1.78
N GLY A 121 -0.25 0.80 2.94
CA GLY A 121 1.05 1.09 3.56
C GLY A 121 1.65 -0.12 4.27
N MET A 122 0.82 -1.01 4.81
CA MET A 122 1.29 -2.21 5.49
C MET A 122 0.30 -3.36 5.32
N SER A 123 0.80 -4.56 5.04
CA SER A 123 0.04 -5.81 5.08
C SER A 123 0.46 -6.68 6.25
N ILE A 124 -0.52 -7.38 6.84
CA ILE A 124 -0.30 -8.35 7.91
C ILE A 124 -0.98 -9.66 7.53
N THR A 125 -0.26 -10.76 7.71
CA THR A 125 -0.81 -12.11 7.53
C THR A 125 -1.10 -12.72 8.90
N VAL A 126 -2.32 -13.23 9.06
CA VAL A 126 -2.80 -13.94 10.25
C VAL A 126 -3.42 -15.28 9.85
N ALA A 127 -3.85 -16.08 10.80
CA ALA A 127 -4.65 -17.28 10.50
C ALA A 127 -6.04 -16.87 9.96
N PRO A 128 -6.66 -17.65 9.05
CA PRO A 128 -7.97 -17.31 8.51
C PRO A 128 -9.05 -17.06 9.58
N GLU A 129 -9.06 -17.87 10.62
CA GLU A 129 -9.96 -17.75 11.77
C GLU A 129 -9.78 -16.46 12.58
N ASP A 130 -8.61 -15.83 12.49
CA ASP A 130 -8.29 -14.60 13.20
C ASP A 130 -8.50 -13.34 12.33
N ALA A 131 -8.80 -13.46 11.04
CA ALA A 131 -8.81 -12.33 10.10
C ALA A 131 -9.82 -11.24 10.52
N ASP A 132 -11.07 -11.59 10.78
CA ASP A 132 -12.10 -10.63 11.18
C ASP A 132 -11.81 -10.03 12.57
N ARG A 133 -11.27 -10.85 13.48
CA ARG A 133 -10.85 -10.37 14.80
C ARG A 133 -9.71 -9.37 14.68
N ALA A 134 -8.74 -9.64 13.84
CA ALA A 134 -7.63 -8.74 13.57
C ALA A 134 -8.09 -7.38 13.03
N VAL A 135 -8.99 -7.39 12.02
CA VAL A 135 -9.58 -6.16 11.47
C VAL A 135 -10.30 -5.35 12.56
N ARG A 136 -11.08 -6.01 13.42
CA ARG A 136 -11.79 -5.34 14.52
C ARG A 136 -10.84 -4.68 15.51
N ILE A 137 -9.81 -5.40 15.99
CA ILE A 137 -8.81 -4.88 16.93
C ILE A 137 -8.10 -3.65 16.36
N LEU A 138 -7.74 -3.70 15.08
CA LEU A 138 -7.06 -2.59 14.41
C LEU A 138 -7.96 -1.36 14.31
N ARG A 139 -9.23 -1.53 13.96
CA ARG A 139 -10.20 -0.43 13.92
C ARG A 139 -10.48 0.16 15.31
N GLU A 140 -10.59 -0.66 16.32
CA GLU A 140 -10.72 -0.22 17.72
C GLU A 140 -9.48 0.54 18.21
N SER A 141 -8.30 0.24 17.67
CA SER A 141 -7.06 1.00 17.93
C SER A 141 -6.95 2.33 17.15
N GLY A 142 -7.99 2.70 16.40
CA GLY A 142 -8.06 3.95 15.66
C GLY A 142 -7.43 3.91 14.26
N THR A 143 -7.08 2.73 13.75
CA THR A 143 -6.50 2.59 12.41
C THR A 143 -7.46 1.79 11.51
N ASP A 144 -7.84 2.34 10.36
CA ASP A 144 -8.62 1.56 9.38
C ASP A 144 -7.84 0.31 8.95
N ALA A 145 -8.57 -0.79 8.79
CA ALA A 145 -8.02 -2.04 8.33
C ALA A 145 -9.08 -2.82 7.55
N TYR A 146 -8.63 -3.59 6.56
CA TYR A 146 -9.50 -4.40 5.71
C TYR A 146 -8.72 -5.56 5.10
N ILE A 147 -9.44 -6.61 4.72
CA ILE A 147 -8.85 -7.79 4.08
C ILE A 147 -8.60 -7.45 2.61
N ILE A 148 -7.40 -7.74 2.12
CA ILE A 148 -6.99 -7.48 0.74
C ILE A 148 -6.75 -8.76 -0.07
N GLY A 149 -6.84 -9.93 0.57
CA GLY A 149 -6.59 -11.21 -0.07
C GLY A 149 -6.18 -12.27 0.92
N GLU A 150 -5.58 -13.32 0.41
CA GLU A 150 -5.14 -14.49 1.18
C GLU A 150 -3.75 -14.96 0.74
N THR A 151 -3.19 -15.92 1.46
CA THR A 151 -1.97 -16.62 1.05
C THR A 151 -2.32 -18.03 0.61
N ALA A 152 -1.68 -18.50 -0.46
CA ALA A 152 -1.84 -19.83 -1.01
C ALA A 152 -0.48 -20.47 -1.33
N SER A 153 -0.46 -21.79 -1.53
CA SER A 153 0.73 -22.46 -2.05
C SER A 153 1.05 -21.98 -3.46
N GLY A 154 2.29 -21.64 -3.74
CA GLY A 154 2.72 -21.11 -5.05
C GLY A 154 4.09 -20.49 -5.00
N GLU A 155 4.68 -20.26 -6.17
CA GLU A 155 6.03 -19.71 -6.33
C GLU A 155 6.03 -18.26 -6.90
N ASP A 156 4.85 -17.67 -7.12
CA ASP A 156 4.73 -16.37 -7.79
C ASP A 156 5.08 -15.17 -6.86
N GLY A 157 5.25 -15.43 -5.56
CA GLY A 157 5.46 -14.39 -4.55
C GLY A 157 4.22 -13.52 -4.32
N VAL A 158 3.76 -12.79 -5.33
CA VAL A 158 2.51 -11.99 -5.31
C VAL A 158 1.76 -12.16 -6.62
N LYS A 159 0.46 -12.42 -6.52
CA LYS A 159 -0.50 -12.43 -7.63
C LYS A 159 -1.59 -11.42 -7.32
N ILE A 160 -1.82 -10.47 -8.23
CA ILE A 160 -2.91 -9.48 -8.15
C ILE A 160 -3.99 -9.89 -9.15
N CYS A 161 -5.24 -10.07 -8.68
CA CYS A 161 -6.37 -10.60 -9.46
C CYS A 161 -7.53 -9.59 -9.53
#